data_0a71db96840404d1f2be8c58a099ca1a
#
_entry.id   0a71db96840404d1f2be8c58a099ca1a
#
_cell.length_a   1.000
_cell.length_b   1.000
_cell.length_c   1.000
_cell.angle_alpha   90.00
_cell.angle_beta   90.00
_cell.angle_gamma   90.00
#
_symmetry.space_group_name_H-M   'P 1'
#
loop_
_entity.id
_entity.type
_entity.pdbx_description
1 polymer ?
#
loop_
_entity_poly.entity_id
_entity_poly.type
_entity_poly.pdbx_seq_one_letter_code
_entity_poly.pdbx_strand_id
1 'polypeptide(L)'
;MQAEPLGAARRYAGLERRRNYERADSLADVELTRELSDKIDLLEQMVATQSRSFDFLREQAAMQRDRSTHIPAIQPISQKSLRAMASGYGYRRDPVYGTGKFHEGMDFSAPTGTPVYATGDGRVRSADWNSGYGNLIEIDHGYNYVTRYAHLSKMLVRPGQTVRRGDLIGHVGNTGKSTGSHLHYEVRLHGVPQNPVHYYFYDLTPEQYDEMIRLAENAGHVMD
;
A
#
# COMPACT_ATOMS: atom_id res chain seq x y z
N MET A 1 2.58 5.92 -31.00
CA MET A 1 1.96 7.16 -31.53
C MET A 1 2.48 8.30 -30.67
N GLN A 2 3.43 9.06 -31.19
CA GLN A 2 3.97 10.24 -30.51
C GLN A 2 2.99 11.39 -30.67
N ALA A 3 2.54 11.97 -29.56
CA ALA A 3 1.75 13.19 -29.57
C ALA A 3 2.65 14.35 -30.06
N GLU A 4 2.28 14.99 -31.16
CA GLU A 4 2.93 16.22 -31.62
C GLU A 4 2.89 17.31 -30.55
N PRO A 5 3.97 18.03 -30.32
CA PRO A 5 4.00 19.04 -29.25
C PRO A 5 3.10 20.21 -29.60
N LEU A 6 2.15 20.52 -28.68
CA LEU A 6 1.27 21.70 -28.65
C LEU A 6 1.95 23.04 -29.01
N GLY A 7 3.28 23.07 -29.04
CA GLY A 7 4.09 24.23 -29.39
C GLY A 7 4.08 24.63 -30.87
N ALA A 8 3.81 23.71 -31.80
CA ALA A 8 3.77 24.03 -33.24
C ALA A 8 2.44 24.71 -33.59
N ALA A 9 1.31 24.20 -33.11
CA ALA A 9 -0.01 24.80 -33.31
C ALA A 9 -0.10 26.26 -32.78
N ARG A 10 0.63 26.54 -31.69
CA ARG A 10 0.68 27.87 -31.06
C ARG A 10 1.38 28.93 -31.91
N ARG A 11 2.42 28.56 -32.68
CA ARG A 11 3.16 29.49 -33.55
C ARG A 11 2.38 29.84 -34.83
N TYR A 12 1.65 28.86 -35.38
CA TYR A 12 0.83 29.10 -36.59
C TYR A 12 -0.37 29.98 -36.31
N ALA A 13 -1.08 29.78 -35.20
CA ALA A 13 -2.20 30.60 -34.79
C ALA A 13 -1.83 32.08 -34.56
N GLY A 14 -0.65 32.35 -34.02
CA GLY A 14 -0.18 33.71 -33.77
C GLY A 14 0.17 34.48 -35.04
N LEU A 15 0.66 33.83 -36.10
CA LEU A 15 1.06 34.48 -37.36
C LEU A 15 -0.17 34.76 -38.27
N GLU A 16 -1.21 33.95 -38.24
CA GLU A 16 -2.43 34.21 -38.99
C GLU A 16 -3.27 35.33 -38.34
N ARG A 17 -3.28 35.45 -37.03
CA ARG A 17 -3.97 36.54 -36.32
C ARG A 17 -3.43 37.91 -36.69
N ARG A 18 -2.11 38.09 -36.80
CA ARG A 18 -1.49 39.37 -37.21
C ARG A 18 -1.93 39.78 -38.62
N ARG A 19 -2.04 38.86 -39.59
CA ARG A 19 -2.45 39.16 -40.96
C ARG A 19 -3.93 39.59 -41.08
N ASN A 20 -4.80 39.08 -40.22
CA ASN A 20 -6.22 39.43 -40.24
C ASN A 20 -6.49 40.82 -39.61
N TYR A 21 -5.64 41.24 -38.66
CA TYR A 21 -5.69 42.59 -38.08
C TYR A 21 -5.39 43.72 -39.09
N GLU A 22 -4.54 43.47 -40.07
CA GLU A 22 -4.13 44.47 -41.08
C GLU A 22 -5.19 44.66 -42.19
N ARG A 23 -6.27 43.82 -42.20
CA ARG A 23 -7.32 43.85 -43.23
C ARG A 23 -8.67 44.42 -42.75
N ALA A 24 -8.80 44.81 -41.50
CA ALA A 24 -10.04 45.33 -40.95
C ALA A 24 -10.24 46.80 -41.34
N ASP A 25 -11.10 47.08 -42.29
CA ASP A 25 -11.33 48.43 -42.84
C ASP A 25 -12.31 49.29 -42.02
N SER A 26 -12.93 48.77 -40.94
CA SER A 26 -13.79 49.55 -40.06
C SER A 26 -13.34 49.52 -38.60
N LEU A 27 -13.52 50.62 -37.89
CA LEU A 27 -13.22 50.75 -36.45
C LEU A 27 -13.98 49.68 -35.63
N ALA A 28 -15.23 49.38 -36.00
CA ALA A 28 -16.04 48.34 -35.32
C ALA A 28 -15.47 46.91 -35.50
N ASP A 29 -14.97 46.59 -36.71
CA ASP A 29 -14.38 45.27 -37.00
C ASP A 29 -13.05 45.12 -36.31
N VAL A 30 -12.27 46.17 -36.16
CA VAL A 30 -11.01 46.20 -35.43
C VAL A 30 -11.24 45.97 -33.94
N GLU A 31 -12.26 46.60 -33.34
CA GLU A 31 -12.58 46.44 -31.92
C GLU A 31 -13.10 45.05 -31.61
N LEU A 32 -14.00 44.52 -32.44
CA LEU A 32 -14.51 43.10 -32.30
C LEU A 32 -13.39 42.11 -32.45
N THR A 33 -12.51 42.29 -33.41
CA THR A 33 -11.35 41.41 -33.62
C THR A 33 -10.39 41.40 -32.44
N ARG A 34 -10.20 42.58 -31.83
CA ARG A 34 -9.38 42.74 -30.62
C ARG A 34 -10.00 42.03 -29.42
N GLU A 35 -11.31 42.25 -29.18
CA GLU A 35 -12.02 41.59 -28.10
C GLU A 35 -12.02 40.06 -28.23
N LEU A 36 -12.22 39.56 -29.46
CA LEU A 36 -12.12 38.12 -29.74
C LEU A 36 -10.70 37.56 -29.50
N SER A 37 -9.68 38.33 -29.91
CA SER A 37 -8.27 37.95 -29.65
C SER A 37 -7.96 37.86 -28.16
N ASP A 38 -8.39 38.85 -27.38
CA ASP A 38 -8.19 38.89 -25.92
C ASP A 38 -8.91 37.70 -25.23
N LYS A 39 -10.16 37.37 -25.66
CA LYS A 39 -10.90 36.21 -25.18
C LYS A 39 -10.20 34.89 -25.52
N ILE A 40 -9.65 34.77 -26.73
CA ILE A 40 -8.90 33.57 -27.14
C ILE A 40 -7.61 33.41 -26.31
N ASP A 41 -6.89 34.51 -26.10
CA ASP A 41 -5.66 34.48 -25.27
C ASP A 41 -5.97 34.10 -23.82
N LEU A 42 -7.08 34.58 -23.27
CA LEU A 42 -7.56 34.19 -21.95
C LEU A 42 -7.92 32.69 -21.91
N LEU A 43 -8.66 32.20 -22.89
CA LEU A 43 -9.00 30.78 -22.99
C LEU A 43 -7.76 29.89 -23.12
N GLU A 44 -6.79 30.29 -23.94
CA GLU A 44 -5.51 29.56 -24.04
C GLU A 44 -4.76 29.50 -22.69
N GLN A 45 -4.75 30.60 -21.94
CA GLN A 45 -4.16 30.63 -20.58
C GLN A 45 -4.92 29.73 -19.61
N MET A 46 -6.25 29.74 -19.66
CA MET A 46 -7.09 28.87 -18.84
C MET A 46 -6.84 27.41 -19.16
N VAL A 47 -6.84 27.03 -20.45
CA VAL A 47 -6.56 25.65 -20.89
C VAL A 47 -5.16 25.21 -20.48
N ALA A 48 -4.17 26.06 -20.65
CA ALA A 48 -2.80 25.76 -20.25
C ALA A 48 -2.65 25.59 -18.71
N THR A 49 -3.41 26.36 -17.94
CA THR A 49 -3.43 26.25 -16.48
C THR A 49 -4.15 24.96 -16.04
N GLN A 50 -5.27 24.65 -16.67
CA GLN A 50 -6.04 23.45 -16.38
C GLN A 50 -5.26 22.18 -16.77
N SER A 51 -4.56 22.17 -17.90
CA SER A 51 -3.68 21.06 -18.30
C SER A 51 -2.60 20.80 -17.27
N ARG A 52 -1.93 21.83 -16.75
CA ARG A 52 -0.95 21.68 -15.68
C ARG A 52 -1.54 21.12 -14.39
N SER A 53 -2.75 21.56 -14.05
CA SER A 53 -3.48 21.03 -12.89
C SER A 53 -3.81 19.55 -13.06
N PHE A 54 -4.26 19.12 -14.24
CA PHE A 54 -4.50 17.70 -14.52
C PHE A 54 -3.22 16.85 -14.47
N ASP A 55 -2.11 17.34 -15.00
CA ASP A 55 -0.82 16.63 -14.93
C ASP A 55 -0.38 16.45 -13.47
N PHE A 56 -0.51 17.49 -12.65
CA PHE A 56 -0.25 17.41 -11.21
C PHE A 56 -1.15 16.38 -10.51
N LEU A 57 -2.47 16.41 -10.78
CA LEU A 57 -3.42 15.45 -10.19
C LEU A 57 -3.13 14.01 -10.62
N ARG A 58 -2.75 13.79 -11.88
CA ARG A 58 -2.33 12.47 -12.37
C ARG A 58 -1.11 11.95 -11.61
N GLU A 59 -0.12 12.79 -11.42
CA GLU A 59 1.10 12.44 -10.68
C GLU A 59 0.77 12.11 -9.22
N GLN A 60 -0.05 12.92 -8.55
CA GLN A 60 -0.49 12.64 -7.19
C GLN A 60 -1.30 11.34 -7.09
N ALA A 61 -2.19 11.08 -8.03
CA ALA A 61 -2.96 9.83 -8.07
C ALA A 61 -2.06 8.61 -8.30
N ALA A 62 -1.03 8.73 -9.15
CA ALA A 62 -0.06 7.67 -9.37
C ALA A 62 0.76 7.37 -8.11
N MET A 63 1.24 8.41 -7.39
CA MET A 63 1.95 8.25 -6.12
C MET A 63 1.07 7.61 -5.04
N GLN A 64 -0.20 8.02 -4.93
CA GLN A 64 -1.14 7.45 -3.98
C GLN A 64 -1.43 5.97 -4.29
N ARG A 65 -1.57 5.63 -5.56
CA ARG A 65 -1.76 4.24 -6.00
C ARG A 65 -0.55 3.39 -5.65
N ASP A 66 0.66 3.85 -5.94
CA ASP A 66 1.91 3.17 -5.59
C ASP A 66 1.99 2.94 -4.08
N ARG A 67 1.79 3.98 -3.28
CA ARG A 67 1.78 3.86 -1.83
C ARG A 67 0.74 2.85 -1.32
N SER A 68 -0.46 2.82 -1.92
CA SER A 68 -1.54 1.93 -1.48
C SER A 68 -1.23 0.44 -1.73
N THR A 69 -0.42 0.10 -2.73
CA THR A 69 0.00 -1.30 -2.97
C THR A 69 1.07 -1.75 -1.97
N HIS A 70 1.86 -0.82 -1.45
CA HIS A 70 2.94 -1.08 -0.50
C HIS A 70 2.49 -1.17 0.96
N ILE A 71 1.36 -0.53 1.32
CA ILE A 71 0.80 -0.68 2.67
C ILE A 71 0.33 -2.13 2.87
N PRO A 72 0.73 -2.80 3.99
CA PRO A 72 0.23 -4.14 4.32
C PRO A 72 -1.28 -4.07 4.56
N ALA A 73 -2.10 -4.63 3.67
CA ALA A 73 -3.54 -4.38 3.68
C ALA A 73 -4.42 -5.63 3.57
N ILE A 74 -3.81 -6.81 3.57
CA ILE A 74 -4.49 -8.10 3.54
C ILE A 74 -4.03 -8.99 4.70
N GLN A 75 -4.82 -10.00 5.03
CA GLN A 75 -4.41 -11.03 5.99
C GLN A 75 -3.28 -11.90 5.40
N PRO A 76 -2.27 -12.29 6.22
CA PRO A 76 -1.17 -13.12 5.76
C PRO A 76 -1.58 -14.59 5.49
N ILE A 77 -2.73 -15.00 5.98
CA ILE A 77 -3.32 -16.35 5.81
C ILE A 77 -4.77 -16.21 5.35
N SER A 78 -5.21 -17.09 4.43
CA SER A 78 -6.60 -17.11 4.00
C SER A 78 -7.54 -17.46 5.17
N GLN A 79 -8.66 -16.73 5.30
CA GLN A 79 -9.69 -17.00 6.32
C GLN A 79 -10.17 -18.46 6.34
N LYS A 80 -10.24 -19.12 5.16
CA LYS A 80 -10.64 -20.53 5.07
C LYS A 80 -9.67 -21.48 5.77
N SER A 81 -8.42 -21.08 5.95
CA SER A 81 -7.35 -21.86 6.58
C SER A 81 -7.14 -21.49 8.04
N LEU A 82 -7.78 -20.44 8.51
CA LEU A 82 -7.66 -19.93 9.87
C LEU A 82 -8.53 -20.80 10.80
N ARG A 83 -7.91 -21.41 11.83
CA ARG A 83 -8.65 -22.14 12.87
C ARG A 83 -9.20 -21.20 13.95
N ALA A 84 -8.39 -20.24 14.36
CA ALA A 84 -8.73 -19.19 15.31
C ALA A 84 -7.65 -18.10 15.29
N MET A 85 -8.00 -16.89 15.76
CA MET A 85 -6.99 -15.94 16.24
C MET A 85 -6.50 -16.42 17.60
N ALA A 86 -5.24 -16.82 17.64
CA ALA A 86 -4.68 -17.43 18.84
C ALA A 86 -4.30 -16.39 19.90
N SER A 87 -3.77 -15.23 19.47
CA SER A 87 -3.36 -14.15 20.37
C SER A 87 -3.30 -12.82 19.66
N GLY A 88 -3.86 -11.76 20.28
CA GLY A 88 -3.84 -10.39 19.79
C GLY A 88 -2.56 -9.64 20.12
N TYR A 89 -2.44 -8.43 19.53
CA TYR A 89 -1.39 -7.46 19.83
C TYR A 89 -1.59 -6.79 21.19
N GLY A 90 -0.51 -6.54 21.92
CA GLY A 90 -0.54 -5.76 23.15
C GLY A 90 -0.02 -6.50 24.39
N TYR A 91 -0.26 -5.92 25.56
CA TYR A 91 0.14 -6.52 26.83
C TYR A 91 -0.69 -7.75 27.16
N ARG A 92 -0.02 -8.85 27.45
CA ARG A 92 -0.64 -10.10 27.88
C ARG A 92 0.18 -10.78 28.97
N ARG A 93 -0.46 -11.69 29.69
CA ARG A 93 0.22 -12.52 30.69
C ARG A 93 0.90 -13.68 29.98
N ASP A 94 2.24 -13.78 30.13
CA ASP A 94 3.02 -14.90 29.62
C ASP A 94 2.48 -16.20 30.24
N PRO A 95 2.06 -17.19 29.44
CA PRO A 95 1.46 -18.41 29.97
C PRO A 95 2.47 -19.32 30.69
N VAL A 96 3.77 -19.15 30.43
CA VAL A 96 4.84 -19.95 31.03
C VAL A 96 5.34 -19.34 32.33
N TYR A 97 5.60 -18.03 32.31
CA TYR A 97 6.21 -17.32 33.44
C TYR A 97 5.23 -16.47 34.26
N GLY A 98 4.01 -16.31 33.81
CA GLY A 98 2.98 -15.52 34.48
C GLY A 98 3.27 -14.02 34.53
N THR A 99 4.33 -13.54 33.89
CA THR A 99 4.74 -12.14 33.81
C THR A 99 4.02 -11.40 32.69
N GLY A 100 3.84 -10.09 32.82
CA GLY A 100 3.32 -9.26 31.74
C GLY A 100 4.35 -9.17 30.61
N LYS A 101 3.97 -9.60 29.39
CA LYS A 101 4.80 -9.49 28.20
C LYS A 101 4.03 -8.72 27.12
N PHE A 102 4.71 -7.84 26.43
CA PHE A 102 4.14 -7.15 25.29
C PHE A 102 4.28 -8.01 24.02
N HIS A 103 3.15 -8.28 23.36
CA HIS A 103 3.10 -9.01 22.10
C HIS A 103 3.17 -8.03 20.92
N GLU A 104 4.26 -8.04 20.19
CA GLU A 104 4.54 -7.08 19.11
C GLU A 104 3.78 -7.34 17.83
N GLY A 105 3.02 -8.43 17.75
CA GLY A 105 2.29 -8.88 16.57
C GLY A 105 0.94 -9.53 16.88
N MET A 106 0.54 -10.41 16.00
CA MET A 106 -0.68 -11.18 16.08
C MET A 106 -0.40 -12.63 15.70
N ASP A 107 -0.97 -13.57 16.44
CA ASP A 107 -0.79 -15.00 16.19
C ASP A 107 -2.03 -15.58 15.53
N PHE A 108 -1.82 -16.25 14.39
CA PHE A 108 -2.84 -16.91 13.61
C PHE A 108 -2.69 -18.42 13.77
N SER A 109 -3.58 -19.07 14.50
CA SER A 109 -3.60 -20.54 14.65
C SER A 109 -4.00 -21.19 13.33
N ALA A 110 -3.09 -21.96 12.74
CA ALA A 110 -3.33 -22.68 11.51
C ALA A 110 -2.47 -23.95 11.46
N PRO A 111 -2.86 -24.99 10.70
CA PRO A 111 -2.05 -26.19 10.52
C PRO A 111 -0.68 -25.88 9.93
N THR A 112 0.34 -26.65 10.34
CA THR A 112 1.64 -26.63 9.67
C THR A 112 1.46 -26.92 8.18
N GLY A 113 2.14 -26.13 7.33
CA GLY A 113 2.01 -26.24 5.88
C GLY A 113 0.96 -25.30 5.27
N THR A 114 0.15 -24.59 6.08
CA THR A 114 -0.79 -23.57 5.57
C THR A 114 -0.01 -22.49 4.81
N PRO A 115 -0.47 -22.08 3.61
CA PRO A 115 0.17 -21.03 2.82
C PRO A 115 0.16 -19.69 3.54
N VAL A 116 1.31 -18.96 3.45
CA VAL A 116 1.49 -17.62 3.99
C VAL A 116 1.82 -16.67 2.83
N TYR A 117 1.13 -15.53 2.79
CA TYR A 117 1.17 -14.57 1.69
C TYR A 117 1.75 -13.23 2.13
N ALA A 118 2.45 -12.54 1.21
CA ALA A 118 2.91 -11.17 1.41
C ALA A 118 1.72 -10.21 1.51
N THR A 119 1.68 -9.37 2.53
CA THR A 119 0.53 -8.51 2.83
C THR A 119 0.54 -7.17 2.10
N GLY A 120 1.65 -6.82 1.46
CA GLY A 120 1.86 -5.65 0.61
C GLY A 120 2.97 -5.91 -0.41
N ASP A 121 3.06 -5.05 -1.43
CA ASP A 121 4.20 -5.04 -2.34
C ASP A 121 5.47 -4.65 -1.59
N GLY A 122 6.62 -5.25 -1.93
CA GLY A 122 7.86 -4.93 -1.23
C GLY A 122 9.06 -5.78 -1.68
N ARG A 123 10.13 -5.67 -0.92
CA ARG A 123 11.37 -6.43 -1.11
C ARG A 123 11.70 -7.21 0.14
N VAL A 124 12.01 -8.48 -0.01
CA VAL A 124 12.46 -9.34 1.10
C VAL A 124 13.76 -8.78 1.66
N ARG A 125 13.72 -8.35 2.91
CA ARG A 125 14.88 -7.82 3.65
C ARG A 125 15.74 -8.96 4.18
N SER A 126 15.10 -9.96 4.80
CA SER A 126 15.74 -11.17 5.30
C SER A 126 14.79 -12.37 5.20
N ALA A 127 15.37 -13.56 5.11
CA ALA A 127 14.67 -14.85 5.16
C ALA A 127 15.62 -15.85 5.81
N ASP A 128 15.70 -15.83 7.15
CA ASP A 128 16.73 -16.51 7.93
C ASP A 128 16.16 -17.09 9.23
N TRP A 129 16.96 -17.92 9.88
CA TRP A 129 16.66 -18.44 11.22
C TRP A 129 16.93 -17.39 12.30
N ASN A 130 15.98 -17.22 13.22
CA ASN A 130 16.10 -16.40 14.42
C ASN A 130 15.78 -17.24 15.67
N SER A 131 16.56 -17.13 16.73
CA SER A 131 16.42 -17.97 17.94
C SER A 131 15.07 -17.84 18.65
N GLY A 132 14.40 -16.70 18.54
CA GLY A 132 13.06 -16.48 19.09
C GLY A 132 11.96 -16.79 18.08
N TYR A 133 12.05 -16.23 16.89
CA TYR A 133 11.04 -16.32 15.83
C TYR A 133 11.12 -17.58 14.95
N GLY A 134 12.14 -18.41 15.11
CA GLY A 134 12.36 -19.57 14.23
C GLY A 134 12.70 -19.12 12.80
N ASN A 135 12.11 -19.77 11.80
CA ASN A 135 12.21 -19.31 10.41
C ASN A 135 11.42 -18.03 10.25
N LEU A 136 12.11 -16.93 9.94
CA LEU A 136 11.59 -15.58 9.87
C LEU A 136 11.78 -14.99 8.47
N ILE A 137 10.72 -14.43 7.90
CA ILE A 137 10.77 -13.57 6.72
C ILE A 137 10.48 -12.15 7.16
N GLU A 138 11.32 -11.20 6.76
CA GLU A 138 11.06 -9.77 6.85
C GLU A 138 10.91 -9.17 5.45
N ILE A 139 9.85 -8.39 5.23
CA ILE A 139 9.60 -7.68 3.97
C ILE A 139 9.61 -6.18 4.25
N ASP A 140 10.45 -5.45 3.52
CA ASP A 140 10.45 -4.00 3.48
C ASP A 140 9.51 -3.55 2.34
N HIS A 141 8.44 -2.86 2.71
CA HIS A 141 7.41 -2.38 1.79
C HIS A 141 7.68 -0.95 1.29
N GLY A 142 8.81 -0.33 1.71
CA GLY A 142 8.97 1.10 1.52
C GLY A 142 8.06 1.90 2.46
N TYR A 143 8.04 3.22 2.33
CA TYR A 143 7.22 4.12 3.16
C TYR A 143 7.35 3.87 4.67
N ASN A 144 8.50 3.29 5.11
CA ASN A 144 8.82 2.88 6.48
C ASN A 144 7.98 1.71 7.04
N TYR A 145 7.26 0.97 6.19
CA TYR A 145 6.58 -0.25 6.58
C TYR A 145 7.48 -1.47 6.42
N VAL A 146 7.52 -2.29 7.47
CA VAL A 146 8.16 -3.60 7.47
C VAL A 146 7.19 -4.61 8.07
N THR A 147 7.05 -5.78 7.44
CA THR A 147 6.29 -6.89 8.01
C THR A 147 7.20 -8.06 8.35
N ARG A 148 6.82 -8.83 9.37
CA ARG A 148 7.49 -10.04 9.82
C ARG A 148 6.55 -11.21 9.82
N TYR A 149 7.06 -12.37 9.36
CA TYR A 149 6.34 -13.63 9.27
C TYR A 149 7.21 -14.70 9.94
N ALA A 150 6.80 -15.16 11.12
CA ALA A 150 7.64 -16.02 11.96
C ALA A 150 7.04 -17.41 12.18
N HIS A 151 7.82 -18.27 12.85
CA HIS A 151 7.53 -19.67 13.16
C HIS A 151 7.24 -20.54 11.93
N LEU A 152 7.76 -20.13 10.75
CA LEU A 152 7.49 -20.80 9.49
C LEU A 152 8.11 -22.21 9.45
N SER A 153 7.41 -23.16 8.80
CA SER A 153 7.99 -24.47 8.47
C SER A 153 8.89 -24.39 7.24
N LYS A 154 8.55 -23.50 6.30
CA LYS A 154 9.31 -23.33 5.06
C LYS A 154 9.24 -21.87 4.59
N MET A 155 10.37 -21.33 4.19
CA MET A 155 10.48 -20.05 3.49
C MET A 155 10.64 -20.33 1.99
N LEU A 156 9.88 -19.62 1.14
CA LEU A 156 9.86 -19.80 -0.32
C LEU A 156 10.50 -18.63 -1.07
N VAL A 157 10.94 -17.62 -0.33
CA VAL A 157 11.57 -16.40 -0.87
C VAL A 157 12.96 -16.26 -0.30
N ARG A 158 13.79 -15.42 -0.94
CA ARG A 158 15.18 -15.14 -0.56
C ARG A 158 15.41 -13.65 -0.37
N PRO A 159 16.39 -13.25 0.44
CA PRO A 159 16.79 -11.85 0.59
C PRO A 159 17.02 -11.15 -0.75
N GLY A 160 16.49 -9.93 -0.88
CA GLY A 160 16.56 -9.13 -2.10
C GLY A 160 15.50 -9.42 -3.15
N GLN A 161 14.68 -10.46 -3.01
CA GLN A 161 13.58 -10.77 -3.92
C GLN A 161 12.46 -9.74 -3.78
N THR A 162 11.94 -9.25 -4.92
CA THR A 162 10.71 -8.45 -4.97
C THR A 162 9.51 -9.37 -4.88
N VAL A 163 8.53 -8.98 -4.08
CA VAL A 163 7.24 -9.68 -3.91
C VAL A 163 6.10 -8.69 -4.08
N ARG A 164 4.97 -9.18 -4.55
CA ARG A 164 3.71 -8.44 -4.65
C ARG A 164 2.76 -8.88 -3.55
N ARG A 165 1.84 -8.01 -3.19
CA ARG A 165 0.73 -8.35 -2.30
C ARG A 165 0.00 -9.61 -2.82
N GLY A 166 -0.18 -10.61 -1.94
CA GLY A 166 -0.78 -11.89 -2.29
C GLY A 166 0.19 -12.94 -2.82
N ASP A 167 1.48 -12.64 -3.00
CA ASP A 167 2.46 -13.65 -3.38
C ASP A 167 2.67 -14.64 -2.24
N LEU A 168 2.76 -15.93 -2.59
CA LEU A 168 3.10 -17.01 -1.65
C LEU A 168 4.57 -16.90 -1.23
N ILE A 169 4.81 -16.66 0.06
CA ILE A 169 6.17 -16.44 0.61
C ILE A 169 6.67 -17.56 1.52
N GLY A 170 5.77 -18.36 2.08
CA GLY A 170 6.14 -19.44 2.99
C GLY A 170 4.97 -20.29 3.44
N HIS A 171 5.23 -21.12 4.44
CA HIS A 171 4.22 -21.97 5.05
C HIS A 171 4.28 -21.89 6.57
N VAL A 172 3.12 -21.88 7.21
CA VAL A 172 2.98 -21.96 8.67
C VAL A 172 3.74 -23.16 9.24
N GLY A 173 4.30 -22.98 10.40
CA GLY A 173 5.04 -24.01 11.12
C GLY A 173 4.92 -23.91 12.63
N ASN A 174 5.93 -24.41 13.31
CA ASN A 174 6.08 -24.43 14.76
C ASN A 174 7.56 -24.32 15.13
N THR A 175 8.31 -23.46 14.45
CA THR A 175 9.76 -23.31 14.63
C THR A 175 10.07 -22.16 15.63
N GLY A 176 11.24 -22.22 16.27
CA GLY A 176 11.65 -21.23 17.29
C GLY A 176 10.92 -21.43 18.62
N LYS A 177 10.66 -20.33 19.35
CA LYS A 177 9.86 -20.38 20.59
C LYS A 177 8.39 -20.35 20.23
N SER A 178 7.77 -21.51 20.20
CA SER A 178 6.36 -21.70 19.84
C SER A 178 5.81 -22.90 20.56
N THR A 179 4.60 -22.81 21.11
CA THR A 179 3.90 -23.88 21.82
C THR A 179 2.98 -24.69 20.95
N GLY A 180 2.71 -24.25 19.71
CA GLY A 180 1.84 -24.93 18.77
C GLY A 180 1.94 -24.34 17.37
N SER A 181 1.37 -25.00 16.38
CA SER A 181 1.43 -24.54 14.98
C SER A 181 0.62 -23.26 14.78
N HIS A 182 1.33 -22.15 14.48
CA HIS A 182 0.75 -20.84 14.20
C HIS A 182 1.69 -20.01 13.34
N LEU A 183 1.18 -18.90 12.77
CA LEU A 183 1.94 -17.81 12.20
C LEU A 183 1.95 -16.67 13.21
N HIS A 184 3.12 -16.21 13.61
CA HIS A 184 3.28 -14.91 14.26
C HIS A 184 3.53 -13.85 13.18
N TYR A 185 2.71 -12.79 13.17
CA TYR A 185 2.75 -11.73 12.16
C TYR A 185 2.84 -10.36 12.80
N GLU A 186 3.81 -9.55 12.36
CA GLU A 186 4.00 -8.17 12.81
C GLU A 186 3.87 -7.18 11.65
N VAL A 187 3.29 -6.01 11.92
CA VAL A 187 3.41 -4.81 11.10
C VAL A 187 4.22 -3.79 11.90
N ARG A 188 5.25 -3.23 11.28
CA ARG A 188 6.09 -2.20 11.90
C ARG A 188 6.09 -0.95 11.04
N LEU A 189 5.85 0.20 11.64
CA LEU A 189 5.95 1.51 11.00
C LEU A 189 7.05 2.32 11.70
N HIS A 190 8.03 2.81 10.95
CA HIS A 190 9.24 3.45 11.49
C HIS A 190 9.96 2.58 12.56
N GLY A 191 9.93 1.26 12.39
CA GLY A 191 10.50 0.30 13.35
C GLY A 191 9.66 0.03 14.60
N VAL A 192 8.57 0.75 14.82
CA VAL A 192 7.66 0.58 15.96
C VAL A 192 6.56 -0.43 15.60
N PRO A 193 6.34 -1.48 16.41
CA PRO A 193 5.25 -2.42 16.20
C PRO A 193 3.89 -1.71 16.20
N GLN A 194 3.02 -2.11 15.28
CA GLN A 194 1.66 -1.62 15.13
C GLN A 194 0.69 -2.78 15.33
N ASN A 195 -0.54 -2.48 15.77
CA ASN A 195 -1.59 -3.49 15.83
C ASN A 195 -1.98 -3.93 14.41
N PRO A 196 -1.72 -5.19 14.01
CA PRO A 196 -1.97 -5.65 12.64
C PRO A 196 -3.45 -5.58 12.22
N VAL A 197 -4.37 -5.62 13.19
CA VAL A 197 -5.83 -5.52 12.94
C VAL A 197 -6.19 -4.29 12.12
N HIS A 198 -5.50 -3.17 12.33
CA HIS A 198 -5.78 -1.92 11.61
C HIS A 198 -5.38 -1.93 10.13
N TYR A 199 -4.80 -3.03 9.66
CA TYR A 199 -4.26 -3.16 8.30
C TYR A 199 -5.01 -4.14 7.39
N TYR A 200 -6.11 -4.79 7.84
CA TYR A 200 -6.82 -5.83 7.07
C TYR A 200 -8.03 -5.30 6.29
N PHE A 201 -7.97 -4.09 5.77
CA PHE A 201 -9.13 -3.40 5.20
C PHE A 201 -9.44 -3.74 3.73
N TYR A 202 -8.59 -4.52 3.03
CA TYR A 202 -8.87 -4.93 1.65
C TYR A 202 -9.57 -6.29 1.53
N ASP A 203 -9.42 -7.17 2.51
CA ASP A 203 -9.91 -8.55 2.44
C ASP A 203 -11.24 -8.76 3.15
N LEU A 204 -11.69 -7.80 3.93
CA LEU A 204 -12.81 -7.95 4.84
C LEU A 204 -13.95 -7.01 4.45
N THR A 205 -15.19 -7.51 4.53
CA THR A 205 -16.36 -6.62 4.58
C THR A 205 -16.37 -5.83 5.90
N PRO A 206 -17.10 -4.70 5.99
CA PRO A 206 -17.21 -3.97 7.25
C PRO A 206 -17.64 -4.86 8.42
N GLU A 207 -18.60 -5.76 8.22
CA GLU A 207 -19.10 -6.68 9.25
C GLU A 207 -18.04 -7.69 9.68
N GLN A 208 -17.26 -8.22 8.74
CA GLN A 208 -16.15 -9.12 9.00
C GLN A 208 -15.01 -8.41 9.73
N TYR A 209 -14.77 -7.12 9.40
CA TYR A 209 -13.77 -6.31 10.07
C TYR A 209 -14.15 -6.06 11.54
N ASP A 210 -15.40 -5.68 11.82
CA ASP A 210 -15.91 -5.44 13.17
C ASP A 210 -15.86 -6.72 14.01
N GLU A 211 -16.23 -7.88 13.43
CA GLU A 211 -16.11 -9.16 14.12
C GLU A 211 -14.67 -9.54 14.42
N MET A 212 -13.75 -9.27 13.49
CA MET A 212 -12.33 -9.53 13.69
C MET A 212 -11.74 -8.64 14.80
N ILE A 213 -12.10 -7.35 14.87
CA ILE A 213 -11.70 -6.46 15.97
C ILE A 213 -12.18 -7.06 17.30
N ARG A 214 -13.45 -7.43 17.38
CA ARG A 214 -14.02 -8.04 18.60
C ARG A 214 -13.32 -9.32 19.02
N LEU A 215 -12.96 -10.18 18.05
CA LEU A 215 -12.20 -11.40 18.30
C LEU A 215 -10.78 -11.10 18.77
N ALA A 216 -10.13 -10.10 18.20
CA ALA A 216 -8.78 -9.68 18.57
C ALA A 216 -8.72 -9.08 19.98
N GLU A 217 -9.72 -8.28 20.36
CA GLU A 217 -9.85 -7.72 21.71
C GLU A 217 -10.12 -8.81 22.75
N ASN A 218 -10.89 -9.83 22.40
CA ASN A 218 -11.20 -10.97 23.27
C ASN A 218 -10.12 -12.05 23.30
N ALA A 219 -9.20 -12.09 22.32
CA ALA A 219 -8.11 -13.07 22.22
C ALA A 219 -6.96 -12.79 23.20
N GLY A 220 -7.17 -12.02 24.26
CA GLY A 220 -6.18 -11.73 25.30
C GLY A 220 -5.72 -12.96 26.14
N HIS A 221 -6.04 -14.16 25.71
CA HIS A 221 -5.64 -15.42 26.34
C HIS A 221 -5.17 -16.43 25.31
N VAL A 222 -3.94 -16.90 25.49
CA VAL A 222 -3.35 -18.17 24.99
C VAL A 222 -2.58 -18.11 23.69
N MET A 223 -1.34 -18.41 23.73
CA MET A 223 -0.45 -19.30 22.97
C MET A 223 0.98 -18.79 22.68
N ASP A 224 1.69 -18.24 23.65
CA ASP A 224 3.17 -18.25 23.60
C ASP A 224 3.76 -18.59 24.95
#